data_b527c4f88aea249df7035cc43de90eb7
#
_entry.id   b527c4f88aea249df7035cc43de90eb7
#
_cell.length_a   1.000
_cell.length_b   1.000
_cell.length_c   1.000
_cell.angle_alpha   90.00
_cell.angle_beta   90.00
_cell.angle_gamma   90.00
#
_symmetry.space_group_name_H-M   'P 1'
#
loop_
_entity.id
_entity.type
_entity.pdbx_description
1 polymer ?
#
loop_
_entity_poly.entity_id
_entity_poly.type
_entity_poly.pdbx_seq_one_letter_code
_entity_poly.pdbx_strand_id
1 'polypeptide(L)' 'MFFPFCMAPSAESRRQYQRYKLEMMKAFRDSLEARLAAINAAISTVEQQLTQEGE' A
#
# COMPACT_ATOMS: atom_id res chain seq x y z
N MET A 1 -1.58 6.06 -39.18
CA MET A 1 -1.36 5.90 -38.54
C MET A 1 -0.80 5.96 -37.74
N PHE A 2 -0.96 5.84 -37.68
CA PHE A 2 -0.52 5.87 -36.83
C PHE A 2 -0.14 5.58 -36.13
N PHE A 3 -0.13 5.39 -35.82
CA PHE A 3 0.14 5.27 -34.98
C PHE A 3 0.51 4.40 -34.26
N PRO A 4 0.68 3.82 -34.49
CA PRO A 4 0.82 2.60 -33.78
C PRO A 4 2.01 2.48 -32.95
N PHE A 5 3.05 2.90 -33.40
CA PHE A 5 4.17 2.87 -32.50
C PHE A 5 3.91 3.70 -31.31
N CYS A 6 3.11 4.63 -31.45
CA CYS A 6 2.71 5.36 -30.28
C CYS A 6 2.02 4.47 -29.35
N MET A 7 1.33 3.52 -29.89
CA MET A 7 0.54 2.67 -29.05
C MET A 7 1.30 1.52 -28.50
N ALA A 8 2.50 1.31 -29.02
CA ALA A 8 3.31 0.21 -28.55
C ALA A 8 4.57 0.78 -27.91
N PRO A 9 4.50 1.13 -26.65
CA PRO A 9 5.70 1.65 -25.99
C PRO A 9 6.80 0.63 -26.02
N SER A 10 8.01 1.10 -25.99
CA SER A 10 9.17 0.23 -26.01
C SER A 10 9.17 -0.62 -24.75
N ALA A 11 9.95 -1.69 -24.79
CA ALA A 11 10.07 -2.55 -23.63
C ALA A 11 10.61 -1.77 -22.44
N GLU A 12 11.51 -0.86 -22.71
CA GLU A 12 12.08 -0.07 -21.63
C GLU A 12 11.05 0.86 -21.01
N SER A 13 10.21 1.47 -21.83
CA SER A 13 9.16 2.32 -21.30
C SER A 13 8.19 1.53 -20.46
N ARG A 14 7.86 0.33 -20.89
CA ARG A 14 6.95 -0.50 -20.12
C ARG A 14 7.57 -0.91 -18.82
N ARG A 15 8.87 -1.18 -18.82
CA ARG A 15 9.56 -1.55 -17.61
C ARG A 15 9.57 -0.41 -16.61
N GLN A 16 9.80 0.80 -17.11
CA GLN A 16 9.80 1.97 -16.23
C GLN A 16 8.41 2.20 -15.64
N TYR A 17 7.39 2.03 -16.45
CA TYR A 17 6.03 2.20 -15.97
C TYR A 17 5.71 1.14 -14.92
N GLN A 18 6.14 -0.08 -15.15
CA GLN A 18 5.89 -1.15 -14.20
C GLN A 18 6.61 -0.91 -12.89
N ARG A 19 7.81 -0.39 -12.94
CA ARG A 19 8.55 -0.08 -11.73
C ARG A 19 7.85 1.03 -10.95
N TYR A 20 7.43 2.06 -11.65
CA TYR A 20 6.72 3.15 -11.01
C TYR A 20 5.46 2.63 -10.33
N LYS A 21 4.73 1.82 -11.03
CA LYS A 21 3.51 1.24 -10.50
C LYS A 21 3.79 0.38 -9.28
N LEU A 22 4.87 -0.40 -9.37
CA LEU A 22 5.24 -1.26 -8.26
C LEU A 22 5.59 -0.44 -7.02
N GLU A 23 6.34 0.63 -7.20
CA GLU A 23 6.72 1.46 -6.07
C GLU A 23 5.52 2.11 -5.43
N MET A 24 4.58 2.56 -6.25
CA MET A 24 3.38 3.15 -5.70
C MET A 24 2.56 2.12 -4.93
N MET A 25 2.49 0.91 -5.45
CA MET A 25 1.74 -0.12 -4.77
C MET A 25 2.40 -0.52 -3.47
N LYS A 26 3.72 -0.55 -3.45
CA LYS A 26 4.43 -0.83 -2.20
C LYS A 26 4.19 0.24 -1.17
N ALA A 27 4.21 1.50 -1.60
CA ALA A 27 3.95 2.59 -0.68
C ALA A 27 2.54 2.49 -0.11
N PHE A 28 1.59 2.13 -0.94
CA PHE A 28 0.21 1.98 -0.50
C PHE A 28 0.11 0.81 0.49
N ARG A 29 0.76 -0.28 0.18
CA ARG A 29 0.78 -1.42 1.09
C ARG A 29 1.38 -1.03 2.42
N ASP A 30 2.51 -0.32 2.40
CA ASP A 30 3.16 0.08 3.64
C ASP A 30 2.26 0.99 4.46
N SER A 31 1.53 1.87 3.78
CA SER A 31 0.60 2.75 4.45
C SER A 31 -0.51 1.94 5.14
N LEU A 32 -1.02 0.94 4.46
CA LEU A 32 -2.06 0.10 5.04
C LEU A 32 -1.53 -0.69 6.21
N GLU A 33 -0.31 -1.17 6.11
CA GLU A 33 0.28 -1.92 7.21
C GLU A 33 0.47 -1.04 8.44
N ALA A 34 0.85 0.21 8.22
CA ALA A 34 1.00 1.14 9.32
C ALA A 34 -0.33 1.41 10.01
N ARG A 35 -1.39 1.54 9.22
CA ARG A 35 -2.72 1.73 9.78
C ARG A 35 -3.18 0.51 10.54
N LEU A 36 -2.88 -0.65 10.01
CA LEU A 36 -3.26 -1.89 10.70
C LEU A 36 -2.54 -1.99 12.02
N ALA A 37 -1.26 -1.66 12.05
CA ALA A 37 -0.50 -1.69 13.28
C ALA A 37 -1.07 -0.72 14.31
N ALA A 38 -1.46 0.46 13.86
CA ALA A 38 -2.04 1.46 14.75
C ALA A 38 -3.36 0.97 15.34
N ILE A 39 -4.18 0.36 14.51
CA ILE A 39 -5.46 -0.14 14.97
C ILE A 39 -5.26 -1.29 15.95
N ASN A 40 -4.32 -2.19 15.66
CA ASN A 40 -4.04 -3.27 16.57
C ASN A 40 -3.55 -2.76 17.91
N ALA A 41 -2.74 -1.73 17.91
CA ALA A 41 -2.27 -1.14 19.15
C ALA A 41 -3.42 -0.51 19.91
N ALA A 42 -4.32 0.16 19.22
CA ALA A 42 -5.47 0.76 19.85
C ALA A 42 -6.38 -0.30 20.48
N ILE A 43 -6.59 -1.38 19.75
CA ILE A 43 -7.41 -2.47 20.27
C ILE A 43 -6.78 -3.04 21.53
N SER A 44 -5.50 -3.26 21.48
CA SER A 44 -4.79 -3.81 22.65
C SER A 44 -4.92 -2.88 23.85
N THR A 45 -4.81 -1.58 23.60
CA THR A 45 -4.94 -0.61 24.69
C THR A 45 -6.33 -0.64 25.31
N VAL A 46 -7.36 -0.69 24.47
CA VAL A 46 -8.73 -0.73 24.98
C VAL A 46 -8.98 -2.01 25.73
N GLU A 47 -8.45 -3.12 25.24
CA GLU A 47 -8.61 -4.40 25.93
C GLU A 47 -7.96 -4.35 27.31
N GLN A 48 -6.80 -3.73 27.40
CA GLN A 48 -6.15 -3.59 28.68
C GLN A 48 -6.95 -2.74 29.64
N GLN A 49 -7.53 -1.66 29.11
CA GLN A 49 -8.33 -0.79 29.95
C GLN A 49 -9.58 -1.49 30.44
N LEU A 50 -10.20 -2.28 29.59
CA LEU A 50 -11.37 -3.01 29.99
C LEU A 50 -11.03 -4.02 31.08
N THR A 51 -9.91 -4.69 30.95
CA THR A 51 -9.48 -5.64 31.95
C THR A 51 -9.27 -4.96 33.29
N GLN A 52 -8.63 -3.79 33.26
CA GLN A 52 -8.35 -3.07 34.50
C GLN A 52 -9.62 -2.57 35.15
N GLU A 53 -10.58 -2.14 34.37
CA GLU A 53 -11.76 -1.51 34.92
C GLU A 53 -12.83 -2.50 35.27
N GLY A 54 -13.07 -3.43 34.36
CA GLY A 54 -14.25 -4.26 34.50
C GLY A 54 -14.02 -5.55 35.22
N GLU A 55 -12.79 -5.89 35.23
CA GLU A 55 -12.48 -7.19 35.80
C GLU A 55 -11.89 -7.05 37.17
#